data_e3cc4a2c015e66ffb5b382ea6f34bfdd
#
_entry.id   e3cc4a2c015e66ffb5b382ea6f34bfdd
#
_cell.length_a   1.000
_cell.length_b   1.000
_cell.length_c   1.000
_cell.angle_alpha   90.00
_cell.angle_beta   90.00
_cell.angle_gamma   90.00
#
_symmetry.space_group_name_H-M   'P 1'
#
loop_
_entity.id
_entity.type
_entity.pdbx_description
1 polymer ?
#
loop_
_entity_poly.entity_id
_entity_poly.type
_entity_poly.pdbx_seq_one_letter_code
_entity_poly.pdbx_strand_id
1 'polypeptide(L)'
;AISGQAVKTMADQHFKQALWNWAFCATPLFDSKGRLTGTIALACPVEQTTAADLPLTLAIAREVGNLLLTDSLLAETNRHLNQLNALLESMDDGVISWDEQGNLQFINAQAARVLRLDATASQGRAITELLTLPAVLQQAIKQAHPLKHVEATFESQHQFIDAAITLKPIIETQGTSFILLLHPVQQM
;
A
#
# COMPACT_ATOMS: atom_id res chain seq x y z
N ALA A 1 -0.45 22.58 27.59
CA ALA A 1 -0.07 22.10 26.26
C ALA A 1 1.36 22.47 25.87
N ILE A 2 1.85 23.65 26.23
CA ILE A 2 3.23 24.08 25.89
C ILE A 2 4.28 23.18 26.53
N SER A 3 4.00 22.60 27.70
CA SER A 3 4.89 21.66 28.40
C SER A 3 4.93 20.26 27.80
N GLY A 4 4.10 19.93 26.81
CA GLY A 4 3.96 18.58 26.26
C GLY A 4 3.37 17.54 27.23
N GLN A 5 2.80 17.98 28.34
CA GLN A 5 2.18 17.12 29.35
C GLN A 5 0.68 17.33 29.43
N ALA A 6 -0.05 16.29 29.82
CA ALA A 6 -1.45 16.40 30.14
C ALA A 6 -1.63 17.22 31.44
N VAL A 7 -2.60 18.10 31.46
CA VAL A 7 -2.83 19.02 32.59
C VAL A 7 -4.33 19.16 32.87
N LYS A 8 -4.66 19.25 34.15
CA LYS A 8 -5.99 19.66 34.64
C LYS A 8 -5.83 20.98 35.39
N THR A 9 -6.66 21.97 35.06
CA THR A 9 -6.72 23.26 35.73
C THR A 9 -8.14 23.53 36.21
N MET A 10 -8.30 24.09 37.39
CA MET A 10 -9.61 24.35 38.03
C MET A 10 -9.63 25.69 38.78
N ALA A 11 -10.78 26.29 38.84
CA ALA A 11 -11.09 27.45 39.69
C ALA A 11 -10.01 28.56 39.60
N ASP A 12 -9.43 28.90 40.75
CA ASP A 12 -8.45 29.96 40.94
C ASP A 12 -7.10 29.73 40.24
N GLN A 13 -6.85 28.52 39.69
CA GLN A 13 -5.70 28.25 38.85
C GLN A 13 -5.81 28.93 37.46
N HIS A 14 -6.98 29.46 37.11
CA HIS A 14 -7.18 30.25 35.91
C HIS A 14 -6.85 31.72 36.15
N PHE A 15 -6.07 32.30 35.25
CA PHE A 15 -5.74 33.72 35.31
C PHE A 15 -6.98 34.65 35.20
N LYS A 16 -7.98 34.26 34.38
CA LYS A 16 -9.21 35.04 34.18
C LYS A 16 -10.29 34.58 35.13
N GLN A 17 -10.84 35.46 35.93
CA GLN A 17 -11.96 35.19 36.85
C GLN A 17 -13.20 34.60 36.17
N ALA A 18 -13.46 34.98 34.91
CA ALA A 18 -14.57 34.44 34.13
C ALA A 18 -14.48 32.90 33.91
N LEU A 19 -13.32 32.31 34.13
CA LEU A 19 -13.08 30.87 33.97
C LEU A 19 -13.06 30.10 35.30
N TRP A 20 -13.26 30.76 36.43
CA TRP A 20 -13.19 30.14 37.77
C TRP A 20 -14.28 29.08 37.98
N ASN A 21 -15.41 29.19 37.28
CA ASN A 21 -16.47 28.19 37.35
C ASN A 21 -16.26 27.01 36.41
N TRP A 22 -15.10 26.95 35.73
CA TRP A 22 -14.77 25.93 34.77
C TRP A 22 -13.54 25.13 35.17
N ALA A 23 -13.59 23.83 34.87
CA ALA A 23 -12.45 22.94 34.90
C ALA A 23 -12.06 22.57 33.46
N PHE A 24 -10.76 22.51 33.19
CA PHE A 24 -10.20 22.13 31.89
C PHE A 24 -9.22 21.01 32.07
N CYS A 25 -9.35 19.94 31.25
CA CYS A 25 -8.34 18.90 31.07
C CYS A 25 -7.82 19.01 29.66
N ALA A 26 -6.52 19.09 29.48
CA ALA A 26 -5.89 19.20 28.17
C ALA A 26 -4.77 18.19 28.02
N THR A 27 -4.75 17.46 26.91
CA THR A 27 -3.76 16.45 26.60
C THR A 27 -3.18 16.72 25.21
N PRO A 28 -1.85 16.76 25.06
CA PRO A 28 -1.20 16.98 23.78
C PRO A 28 -1.38 15.76 22.86
N LEU A 29 -1.48 16.04 21.56
CA LEU A 29 -1.43 15.05 20.48
C LEU A 29 -0.08 15.13 19.78
N PHE A 30 0.53 13.99 19.56
CA PHE A 30 1.82 13.89 18.87
C PHE A 30 1.68 13.08 17.57
N ASP A 31 2.46 13.46 16.56
CA ASP A 31 2.58 12.68 15.34
C ASP A 31 3.51 11.46 15.53
N SER A 32 3.65 10.65 14.48
CA SER A 32 4.54 9.47 14.46
C SER A 32 6.02 9.79 14.70
N LYS A 33 6.42 11.07 14.57
CA LYS A 33 7.78 11.57 14.80
C LYS A 33 7.94 12.23 16.16
N GLY A 34 6.92 12.15 17.02
CA GLY A 34 6.93 12.77 18.35
C GLY A 34 6.77 14.28 18.34
N ARG A 35 6.31 14.89 17.25
CA ARG A 35 6.07 16.34 17.16
C ARG A 35 4.65 16.65 17.60
N LEU A 36 4.49 17.72 18.38
CA LEU A 36 3.19 18.19 18.81
C LEU A 36 2.37 18.68 17.60
N THR A 37 1.24 18.03 17.34
CA THR A 37 0.33 18.36 16.24
C THR A 37 -0.95 19.03 16.69
N GLY A 38 -1.32 18.86 17.95
CA GLY A 38 -2.56 19.43 18.47
C GLY A 38 -2.74 19.17 19.96
N THR A 39 -3.92 19.50 20.45
CA THR A 39 -4.30 19.28 21.84
C THR A 39 -5.78 18.90 21.88
N ILE A 40 -6.12 17.88 22.65
CA ILE A 40 -7.50 17.60 23.01
C ILE A 40 -7.77 18.23 24.38
N ALA A 41 -8.86 18.97 24.48
CA ALA A 41 -9.27 19.57 25.72
C ALA A 41 -10.73 19.24 26.01
N LEU A 42 -11.01 18.93 27.28
CA LEU A 42 -12.33 18.80 27.87
C LEU A 42 -12.55 19.97 28.82
N ALA A 43 -13.68 20.62 28.69
CA ALA A 43 -14.11 21.69 29.62
C ALA A 43 -15.46 21.32 30.25
N CYS A 44 -15.58 21.46 31.55
CA CYS A 44 -16.83 21.24 32.26
C CYS A 44 -16.96 22.26 33.43
N PRO A 45 -18.18 22.51 33.93
CA PRO A 45 -18.36 23.25 35.18
C PRO A 45 -17.61 22.57 36.33
N VAL A 46 -17.00 23.34 37.22
CA VAL A 46 -16.20 22.81 38.35
C VAL A 46 -17.02 21.82 39.20
N GLU A 47 -18.31 22.06 39.36
CA GLU A 47 -19.22 21.20 40.13
C GLU A 47 -19.41 19.81 39.50
N GLN A 48 -19.19 19.68 38.21
CA GLN A 48 -19.34 18.42 37.45
C GLN A 48 -18.02 17.71 37.26
N THR A 49 -16.91 18.32 37.68
CA THR A 49 -15.58 17.74 37.46
C THR A 49 -15.36 16.47 38.29
N THR A 50 -14.74 15.48 37.72
CA THR A 50 -14.43 14.18 38.35
C THR A 50 -12.95 13.88 38.32
N ALA A 51 -12.53 12.89 39.09
CA ALA A 51 -11.17 12.36 38.99
C ALA A 51 -10.89 11.62 37.66
N ALA A 52 -11.96 11.23 36.95
CA ALA A 52 -11.86 10.51 35.69
C ALA A 52 -11.62 11.39 34.45
N ASP A 53 -11.84 12.72 34.55
CA ASP A 53 -11.79 13.63 33.40
C ASP A 53 -10.41 13.65 32.71
N LEU A 54 -9.33 13.71 33.47
CA LEU A 54 -7.99 13.69 32.93
C LEU A 54 -7.61 12.32 32.31
N PRO A 55 -7.85 11.19 33.02
CA PRO A 55 -7.71 9.87 32.41
C PRO A 55 -8.52 9.69 31.13
N LEU A 56 -9.77 10.18 31.11
CA LEU A 56 -10.62 10.12 29.90
C LEU A 56 -10.02 10.91 28.74
N THR A 57 -9.58 12.15 29.01
CA THR A 57 -8.94 13.00 27.98
C THR A 57 -7.65 12.36 27.46
N LEU A 58 -6.86 11.70 28.32
CA LEU A 58 -5.69 10.92 27.93
C LEU A 58 -6.05 9.73 27.03
N ALA A 59 -7.09 8.98 27.40
CA ALA A 59 -7.55 7.84 26.61
C ALA A 59 -8.02 8.28 25.21
N ILE A 60 -8.81 9.33 25.14
CA ILE A 60 -9.28 9.90 23.86
C ILE A 60 -8.09 10.40 23.03
N ALA A 61 -7.14 11.12 23.66
CA ALA A 61 -5.96 11.63 22.94
C ALA A 61 -5.10 10.49 22.38
N ARG A 62 -4.96 9.40 23.11
CA ARG A 62 -4.24 8.20 22.67
C ARG A 62 -4.93 7.54 21.48
N GLU A 63 -6.25 7.40 21.54
CA GLU A 63 -7.03 6.79 20.46
C GLU A 63 -6.98 7.63 19.18
N VAL A 64 -7.19 8.94 19.30
CA VAL A 64 -7.05 9.87 18.17
C VAL A 64 -5.63 9.83 17.59
N GLY A 65 -4.61 9.77 18.44
CA GLY A 65 -3.21 9.63 18.02
C GLY A 65 -2.97 8.35 17.22
N ASN A 66 -3.53 7.21 17.66
CA ASN A 66 -3.45 5.93 16.95
C ASN A 66 -4.14 5.99 15.58
N LEU A 67 -5.33 6.60 15.50
CA LEU A 67 -6.05 6.78 14.24
C LEU A 67 -5.24 7.64 13.25
N LEU A 68 -4.70 8.76 13.70
CA LEU A 68 -3.87 9.64 12.87
C LEU A 68 -2.59 8.93 12.37
N LEU A 69 -1.99 8.10 13.22
CA LEU A 69 -0.83 7.29 12.83
C LEU A 69 -1.20 6.28 11.75
N THR A 70 -2.31 5.56 11.93
CA THR A 70 -2.80 4.57 10.95
C THR A 70 -3.08 5.23 9.60
N ASP A 71 -3.77 6.36 9.58
CA ASP A 71 -4.05 7.12 8.35
C ASP A 71 -2.76 7.57 7.66
N SER A 72 -1.78 8.05 8.44
CA SER A 72 -0.48 8.46 7.89
C SER A 72 0.28 7.29 7.25
N LEU A 73 0.28 6.12 7.89
CA LEU A 73 0.93 4.92 7.35
C LEU A 73 0.24 4.41 6.08
N LEU A 74 -1.10 4.42 6.05
CA LEU A 74 -1.86 4.05 4.85
C LEU A 74 -1.58 5.02 3.69
N ALA A 75 -1.54 6.32 3.95
CA ALA A 75 -1.23 7.33 2.94
C ALA A 75 0.19 7.16 2.38
N GLU A 76 1.18 6.86 3.22
CA GLU A 76 2.55 6.60 2.81
C GLU A 76 2.65 5.33 1.97
N THR A 77 2.02 4.24 2.41
CA THR A 77 1.97 2.97 1.67
C THR A 77 1.34 3.16 0.30
N ASN A 78 0.20 3.85 0.21
CA ASN A 78 -0.47 4.14 -1.07
C ASN A 78 0.41 5.00 -1.99
N ARG A 79 1.16 5.96 -1.44
CA ARG A 79 2.11 6.75 -2.23
C ARG A 79 3.20 5.87 -2.84
N HIS A 80 3.79 4.96 -2.05
CA HIS A 80 4.82 4.04 -2.55
C HIS A 80 4.27 3.10 -3.61
N LEU A 81 3.06 2.54 -3.40
CA LEU A 81 2.40 1.69 -4.41
C LEU A 81 2.17 2.45 -5.73
N ASN A 82 1.69 3.69 -5.66
CA ASN A 82 1.49 4.53 -6.84
C ASN A 82 2.81 4.83 -7.56
N GLN A 83 3.90 5.07 -6.82
CA GLN A 83 5.22 5.27 -7.41
C GLN A 83 5.73 4.00 -8.10
N LEU A 84 5.59 2.83 -7.47
CA LEU A 84 5.98 1.55 -8.08
C LEU A 84 5.16 1.27 -9.34
N ASN A 85 3.85 1.48 -9.30
CA ASN A 85 2.98 1.32 -10.47
C ASN A 85 3.39 2.26 -11.60
N ALA A 86 3.67 3.53 -11.31
CA ALA A 86 4.13 4.49 -12.31
C ALA A 86 5.48 4.07 -12.94
N LEU A 87 6.40 3.52 -12.15
CA LEU A 87 7.65 2.97 -12.66
C LEU A 87 7.41 1.77 -13.58
N LEU A 88 6.57 0.81 -13.18
CA LEU A 88 6.22 -0.35 -14.00
C LEU A 88 5.53 0.05 -15.31
N GLU A 89 4.67 1.06 -15.28
CA GLU A 89 3.99 1.57 -16.49
C GLU A 89 4.94 2.36 -17.42
N SER A 90 6.03 2.92 -16.90
CA SER A 90 7.02 3.67 -17.69
C SER A 90 8.12 2.79 -18.28
N MET A 91 8.18 1.49 -17.94
CA MET A 91 9.17 0.57 -18.49
C MET A 91 8.88 0.24 -19.94
N ASP A 92 9.93 0.17 -20.76
CA ASP A 92 9.84 -0.32 -22.15
C ASP A 92 9.65 -1.85 -22.21
N ASP A 93 9.95 -2.54 -21.12
CA ASP A 93 9.72 -3.96 -21.00
C ASP A 93 8.28 -4.27 -20.58
N GLY A 94 7.71 -5.31 -21.16
CA GLY A 94 6.42 -5.85 -20.71
C GLY A 94 6.60 -6.61 -19.40
N VAL A 95 5.72 -6.33 -18.41
CA VAL A 95 5.72 -7.02 -17.11
C VAL A 95 4.38 -7.70 -16.92
N ILE A 96 4.43 -8.99 -16.59
CA ILE A 96 3.24 -9.80 -16.27
C ILE A 96 3.53 -10.57 -14.99
N SER A 97 2.54 -10.68 -14.11
CA SER A 97 2.61 -11.60 -12.97
C SER A 97 1.32 -12.39 -12.82
N TRP A 98 1.46 -13.61 -12.33
CA TRP A 98 0.36 -14.52 -12.04
C TRP A 98 0.63 -15.32 -10.77
N ASP A 99 -0.44 -15.81 -10.15
CA ASP A 99 -0.39 -16.61 -8.93
C ASP A 99 -0.06 -18.09 -9.23
N GLU A 100 -0.02 -18.90 -8.18
CA GLU A 100 0.23 -20.35 -8.25
C GLU A 100 -0.82 -21.09 -9.09
N GLN A 101 -2.07 -20.61 -9.11
CA GLN A 101 -3.16 -21.16 -9.90
C GLN A 101 -3.09 -20.74 -11.38
N GLY A 102 -2.17 -19.84 -11.73
CA GLY A 102 -2.00 -19.31 -13.07
C GLY A 102 -2.91 -18.11 -13.37
N ASN A 103 -3.59 -17.54 -12.40
CA ASN A 103 -4.45 -16.37 -12.62
C ASN A 103 -3.63 -15.09 -12.69
N LEU A 104 -3.89 -14.30 -13.73
CA LEU A 104 -3.21 -13.04 -13.98
C LEU A 104 -3.48 -12.04 -12.86
N GLN A 105 -2.41 -11.61 -12.15
CA GLN A 105 -2.48 -10.64 -11.07
C GLN A 105 -2.15 -9.23 -11.56
N PHE A 106 -1.18 -9.12 -12.45
CA PHE A 106 -0.73 -7.83 -12.98
C PHE A 106 -0.25 -7.96 -14.41
N ILE A 107 -0.52 -6.94 -15.20
CA ILE A 107 0.02 -6.72 -16.55
C ILE A 107 0.20 -5.21 -16.74
N ASN A 108 1.42 -4.78 -17.14
CA ASN A 108 1.64 -3.36 -17.46
C ASN A 108 1.19 -3.03 -18.88
N ALA A 109 1.09 -1.75 -19.20
CA ALA A 109 0.64 -1.27 -20.50
C ALA A 109 1.50 -1.79 -21.66
N GLN A 110 2.80 -1.95 -21.46
CA GLN A 110 3.70 -2.46 -22.47
C GLN A 110 3.46 -3.94 -22.77
N ALA A 111 3.31 -4.79 -21.74
CA ALA A 111 2.97 -6.21 -21.94
C ALA A 111 1.60 -6.38 -22.60
N ALA A 112 0.61 -5.61 -22.18
CA ALA A 112 -0.71 -5.61 -22.80
C ALA A 112 -0.65 -5.24 -24.28
N ARG A 113 0.17 -4.26 -24.64
CA ARG A 113 0.39 -3.85 -26.03
C ARG A 113 1.12 -4.91 -26.85
N VAL A 114 2.22 -5.46 -26.32
CA VAL A 114 3.03 -6.49 -27.01
C VAL A 114 2.20 -7.74 -27.25
N LEU A 115 1.47 -8.21 -26.24
CA LEU A 115 0.66 -9.42 -26.32
C LEU A 115 -0.76 -9.17 -26.86
N ARG A 116 -1.11 -7.92 -27.15
CA ARG A 116 -2.42 -7.51 -27.66
C ARG A 116 -3.58 -7.94 -26.74
N LEU A 117 -3.37 -7.85 -25.46
CA LEU A 117 -4.35 -8.15 -24.43
C LEU A 117 -5.00 -6.88 -23.89
N ASP A 118 -6.25 -6.97 -23.51
CA ASP A 118 -6.88 -5.93 -22.69
C ASP A 118 -6.48 -6.15 -21.23
N ALA A 119 -5.73 -5.21 -20.66
CA ALA A 119 -5.23 -5.32 -19.30
C ALA A 119 -6.36 -5.50 -18.27
N THR A 120 -7.46 -4.77 -18.42
CA THR A 120 -8.59 -4.79 -17.48
C THR A 120 -9.40 -6.08 -17.61
N ALA A 121 -9.68 -6.51 -18.84
CA ALA A 121 -10.47 -7.71 -19.12
C ALA A 121 -9.68 -9.01 -18.85
N SER A 122 -8.35 -8.94 -18.79
CA SER A 122 -7.47 -10.09 -18.58
C SER A 122 -7.17 -10.36 -17.10
N GLN A 123 -7.35 -9.38 -16.23
CA GLN A 123 -7.04 -9.51 -14.81
C GLN A 123 -7.91 -10.58 -14.12
N GLY A 124 -7.30 -11.44 -13.33
CA GLY A 124 -7.96 -12.56 -12.65
C GLY A 124 -8.25 -13.78 -13.53
N ARG A 125 -7.99 -13.72 -14.85
CA ARG A 125 -8.16 -14.85 -15.75
C ARG A 125 -6.91 -15.73 -15.79
N ALA A 126 -7.08 -17.01 -16.13
CA ALA A 126 -5.96 -17.92 -16.29
C ALA A 126 -5.08 -17.50 -17.48
N ILE A 127 -3.78 -17.41 -17.29
CA ILE A 127 -2.83 -17.01 -18.33
C ILE A 127 -2.86 -17.94 -19.53
N THR A 128 -3.18 -19.22 -19.31
CA THR A 128 -3.31 -20.24 -20.36
C THR A 128 -4.55 -20.06 -21.24
N GLU A 129 -5.56 -19.32 -20.78
CA GLU A 129 -6.71 -18.94 -21.59
C GLU A 129 -6.43 -17.71 -22.48
N LEU A 130 -5.48 -16.88 -22.03
CA LEU A 130 -5.14 -15.63 -22.70
C LEU A 130 -4.04 -15.84 -23.77
N LEU A 131 -3.10 -16.74 -23.50
CA LEU A 131 -1.90 -16.96 -24.30
C LEU A 131 -1.56 -18.44 -24.40
N THR A 132 -1.10 -18.86 -25.57
CA THR A 132 -0.38 -20.15 -25.71
C THR A 132 1.05 -19.95 -25.23
N LEU A 133 1.37 -20.52 -24.06
CA LEU A 133 2.69 -20.39 -23.46
C LEU A 133 3.71 -21.28 -24.19
N PRO A 134 4.92 -20.77 -24.52
CA PRO A 134 6.00 -21.56 -25.08
C PRO A 134 6.39 -22.74 -24.19
N ALA A 135 6.80 -23.86 -24.79
CA ALA A 135 7.16 -25.09 -24.06
C ALA A 135 8.26 -24.86 -23.00
N VAL A 136 9.24 -24.01 -23.30
CA VAL A 136 10.30 -23.61 -22.37
C VAL A 136 9.74 -22.93 -21.13
N LEU A 137 8.78 -22.04 -21.31
CA LEU A 137 8.14 -21.33 -20.22
C LEU A 137 7.26 -22.26 -19.38
N GLN A 138 6.49 -23.15 -20.02
CA GLN A 138 5.69 -24.15 -19.32
C GLN A 138 6.55 -25.07 -18.43
N GLN A 139 7.70 -25.50 -18.93
CA GLN A 139 8.63 -26.34 -18.18
C GLN A 139 9.23 -25.58 -16.99
N ALA A 140 9.65 -24.34 -17.20
CA ALA A 140 10.21 -23.49 -16.17
C ALA A 140 9.19 -23.19 -15.03
N ILE A 141 7.92 -22.96 -15.38
CA ILE A 141 6.84 -22.77 -14.39
C ILE A 141 6.66 -24.04 -13.55
N LYS A 142 6.57 -25.22 -14.18
CA LYS A 142 6.40 -26.52 -13.47
C LYS A 142 7.54 -26.81 -12.49
N GLN A 143 8.75 -26.38 -12.81
CA GLN A 143 9.95 -26.61 -12.00
C GLN A 143 10.27 -25.46 -11.07
N ALA A 144 9.48 -24.37 -11.10
CA ALA A 144 9.77 -23.09 -10.44
C ALA A 144 11.22 -22.61 -10.73
N HIS A 145 11.68 -22.80 -11.96
CA HIS A 145 13.04 -22.49 -12.38
C HIS A 145 13.08 -21.11 -13.05
N PRO A 146 14.02 -20.21 -12.68
CA PRO A 146 14.14 -18.91 -13.32
C PRO A 146 14.69 -19.06 -14.75
N LEU A 147 14.17 -18.24 -15.66
CA LEU A 147 14.72 -18.07 -17.01
C LEU A 147 15.34 -16.67 -17.13
N LYS A 148 16.42 -16.54 -17.89
CA LYS A 148 17.05 -15.24 -18.17
C LYS A 148 17.32 -15.09 -19.65
N HIS A 149 16.72 -14.04 -20.26
CA HIS A 149 16.94 -13.67 -21.66
C HIS A 149 16.82 -14.85 -22.65
N VAL A 150 15.75 -15.62 -22.51
CA VAL A 150 15.46 -16.74 -23.42
C VAL A 150 14.53 -16.24 -24.51
N GLU A 151 14.89 -16.46 -25.77
CA GLU A 151 13.99 -16.15 -26.88
C GLU A 151 12.81 -17.13 -26.88
N ALA A 152 11.62 -16.60 -27.00
CA ALA A 152 10.39 -17.37 -26.99
C ALA A 152 9.33 -16.73 -27.90
N THR A 153 8.55 -17.57 -28.54
CA THR A 153 7.45 -17.19 -29.41
C THR A 153 6.13 -17.46 -28.68
N PHE A 154 5.35 -16.44 -28.48
CA PHE A 154 3.99 -16.54 -27.94
C PHE A 154 2.98 -16.57 -29.08
N GLU A 155 1.91 -17.30 -28.92
CA GLU A 155 0.74 -17.20 -29.78
C GLU A 155 -0.39 -16.50 -29.02
N SER A 156 -0.78 -15.34 -29.53
CA SER A 156 -1.91 -14.54 -29.02
C SER A 156 -2.81 -14.18 -30.19
N GLN A 157 -4.11 -14.46 -30.06
CA GLN A 157 -5.13 -14.13 -31.08
C GLN A 157 -4.73 -14.51 -32.52
N HIS A 158 -4.18 -15.72 -32.72
CA HIS A 158 -3.69 -16.25 -34.02
C HIS A 158 -2.48 -15.49 -34.59
N GLN A 159 -1.75 -14.78 -33.76
CA GLN A 159 -0.49 -14.13 -34.18
C GLN A 159 0.67 -14.62 -33.32
N PHE A 160 1.82 -14.77 -33.97
CA PHE A 160 3.07 -15.13 -33.31
C PHE A 160 3.82 -13.86 -32.91
N ILE A 161 4.28 -13.83 -31.67
CA ILE A 161 4.98 -12.69 -31.07
C ILE A 161 6.30 -13.21 -30.52
N ASP A 162 7.41 -12.76 -31.09
CA ASP A 162 8.74 -13.10 -30.62
C ASP A 162 9.18 -12.08 -29.56
N ALA A 163 9.64 -12.58 -28.42
CA ALA A 163 10.18 -11.77 -27.34
C ALA A 163 11.30 -12.50 -26.62
N ALA A 164 12.29 -11.77 -26.16
CA ALA A 164 13.22 -12.29 -25.17
C ALA A 164 12.55 -12.22 -23.79
N ILE A 165 12.52 -13.33 -23.07
CA ILE A 165 11.81 -13.45 -21.80
C ILE A 165 12.75 -13.68 -20.63
N THR A 166 12.38 -13.10 -19.50
CA THR A 166 12.99 -13.39 -18.19
C THR A 166 11.88 -13.81 -17.24
N LEU A 167 11.92 -15.05 -16.75
CA LEU A 167 10.97 -15.56 -15.74
C LEU A 167 11.62 -15.57 -14.37
N LYS A 168 10.90 -15.07 -13.38
CA LYS A 168 11.32 -15.06 -11.98
C LYS A 168 10.23 -15.66 -11.09
N PRO A 169 10.43 -16.84 -10.50
CA PRO A 169 9.53 -17.35 -9.45
C PRO A 169 9.72 -16.55 -8.16
N ILE A 170 8.63 -16.24 -7.49
CA ILE A 170 8.59 -15.62 -6.16
C ILE A 170 7.95 -16.62 -5.22
N ILE A 171 8.73 -17.11 -4.27
CA ILE A 171 8.26 -18.08 -3.28
C ILE A 171 7.74 -17.30 -2.08
N GLU A 172 6.45 -17.43 -1.81
CA GLU A 172 5.76 -16.82 -0.67
C GLU A 172 5.27 -17.90 0.31
N THR A 173 4.85 -17.50 1.49
CA THR A 173 4.29 -18.43 2.50
C THR A 173 3.00 -19.11 2.05
N GLN A 174 2.30 -18.55 1.07
CA GLN A 174 1.02 -19.05 0.57
C GLN A 174 1.10 -19.73 -0.81
N GLY A 175 2.29 -19.82 -1.41
CA GLY A 175 2.48 -20.44 -2.72
C GLY A 175 3.59 -19.79 -3.55
N THR A 176 3.69 -20.17 -4.82
CA THR A 176 4.68 -19.62 -5.75
C THR A 176 4.00 -18.77 -6.79
N SER A 177 4.25 -17.47 -6.79
CA SER A 177 3.87 -16.56 -7.87
C SER A 177 5.01 -16.39 -8.88
N PHE A 178 4.69 -15.90 -10.06
CA PHE A 178 5.66 -15.74 -11.14
C PHE A 178 5.63 -14.32 -11.70
N ILE A 179 6.79 -13.78 -12.01
CA ILE A 179 6.94 -12.54 -12.78
C ILE A 179 7.63 -12.87 -14.08
N LEU A 180 7.03 -12.48 -15.19
CA LEU A 180 7.56 -12.56 -16.53
C LEU A 180 7.87 -11.15 -17.05
N LEU A 181 9.10 -10.94 -17.48
CA LEU A 181 9.52 -9.76 -18.23
C LEU A 181 9.58 -10.13 -19.71
N LEU A 182 9.01 -9.30 -20.55
CA LEU A 182 9.01 -9.39 -22.00
C LEU A 182 9.87 -8.24 -22.54
N HIS A 183 11.02 -8.60 -23.09
CA HIS A 183 11.88 -7.65 -23.78
C HIS A 183 11.49 -7.67 -25.27
N PRO A 184 10.89 -6.61 -25.81
CA PRO A 184 10.55 -6.59 -27.23
C PRO A 184 11.82 -6.71 -28.07
N VAL A 185 11.88 -7.71 -28.93
CA VAL A 185 12.96 -7.81 -29.91
C VAL A 185 12.72 -6.68 -30.93
N GLN A 186 13.54 -5.64 -30.89
CA GLN A 186 13.52 -4.64 -31.96
C GLN A 186 13.88 -5.32 -33.27
N GLN A 187 12.91 -5.51 -34.15
CA GLN A 187 13.20 -5.86 -35.55
C GLN A 187 13.99 -4.67 -36.14
N MET A 188 15.29 -4.90 -36.33
CA MET A 188 16.12 -4.02 -37.17
C MET A 188 15.70 -4.09 -38.62
#